data_ad6d18c3d4bb9c54e7c03082e3ac6135
#
_entry.id   ad6d18c3d4bb9c54e7c03082e3ac6135
#
_cell.length_a   1.000
_cell.length_b   1.000
_cell.length_c   1.000
_cell.angle_alpha   90.00
_cell.angle_beta   90.00
_cell.angle_gamma   90.00
#
_symmetry.space_group_name_H-M   'P 1'
#
loop_
_entity.id
_entity.type
_entity.pdbx_description
1 polymer ?
#
loop_
_entity_poly.entity_id
_entity_poly.type
_entity_poly.pdbx_seq_one_letter_code
_entity_poly.pdbx_strand_id
1 'polypeptide(L)'
;MSVLSVTKIVKESYGRIWRIIRKYADEYIENIDCSGVTQIGLDETSKKGHDYITVFIDLKTSRVIYGKSSSTIEEFKSFFVQQGGNVEKVTDVTCDMSMGFTSGIKTAFPNCRIIYDKFHVIKIVNEAVDQVRKKELITNKEIKGTKYIWLKNKSNLTKKQEKQLQRLSKMNLKTGTAYRLKLAMQDIYSLSFIQ
;
A
#
# COMPACT_ATOMS: atom_id res chain seq x y z
N MET A 1 18.31 -4.01 3.66
CA MET A 1 19.31 -4.90 4.31
C MET A 1 19.12 -4.80 5.82
N SER A 2 19.20 -5.91 6.57
CA SER A 2 19.05 -5.86 8.04
C SER A 2 20.31 -5.30 8.70
N VAL A 3 20.18 -4.68 9.88
CA VAL A 3 21.35 -4.19 10.65
C VAL A 3 22.34 -5.33 10.92
N LEU A 4 21.85 -6.54 11.18
CA LEU A 4 22.71 -7.71 11.36
C LEU A 4 23.53 -8.06 10.10
N SER A 5 22.98 -7.82 8.90
CA SER A 5 23.73 -8.01 7.67
C SER A 5 24.79 -6.94 7.48
N VAL A 6 24.48 -5.70 7.88
CA VAL A 6 25.45 -4.58 7.85
C VAL A 6 26.65 -4.86 8.77
N THR A 7 26.41 -5.37 9.99
CA THR A 7 27.51 -5.67 10.94
C THR A 7 28.53 -6.65 10.37
N LYS A 8 28.08 -7.61 9.57
CA LYS A 8 28.94 -8.60 8.91
C LYS A 8 29.80 -7.98 7.80
N ILE A 9 29.24 -6.99 7.07
CA ILE A 9 29.96 -6.32 5.97
C ILE A 9 31.02 -5.36 6.51
N VAL A 10 30.61 -4.50 7.46
CA VAL A 10 31.50 -3.45 8.00
C VAL A 10 32.34 -3.93 9.18
N LYS A 11 32.19 -5.18 9.65
CA LYS A 11 32.89 -5.79 10.79
C LYS A 11 32.77 -4.98 12.09
N GLU A 12 31.62 -4.37 12.30
CA GLU A 12 31.34 -3.56 13.48
C GLU A 12 30.28 -4.22 14.39
N SER A 13 30.29 -3.86 15.67
CA SER A 13 29.32 -4.41 16.62
C SER A 13 27.88 -3.89 16.34
N TYR A 14 26.89 -4.73 16.59
CA TYR A 14 25.47 -4.39 16.43
C TYR A 14 25.09 -3.10 17.19
N GLY A 15 25.58 -2.94 18.42
CA GLY A 15 25.30 -1.75 19.22
C GLY A 15 25.94 -0.47 18.66
N ARG A 16 27.13 -0.57 18.01
CA ARG A 16 27.77 0.57 17.39
C ARG A 16 26.99 1.03 16.15
N ILE A 17 26.57 0.09 15.32
CA ILE A 17 25.72 0.40 14.15
C ILE A 17 24.41 1.08 14.58
N TRP A 18 23.73 0.57 15.60
CA TRP A 18 22.51 1.21 16.09
C TRP A 18 22.74 2.61 16.67
N ARG A 19 23.88 2.83 17.32
CA ARG A 19 24.22 4.15 17.84
C ARG A 19 24.41 5.17 16.72
N ILE A 20 25.09 4.77 15.64
CA ILE A 20 25.25 5.59 14.45
C ILE A 20 23.88 5.87 13.80
N ILE A 21 23.07 4.85 13.59
CA ILE A 21 21.73 5.00 12.98
C ILE A 21 20.89 5.99 13.80
N ARG A 22 20.86 5.85 15.13
CA ARG A 22 20.09 6.76 16.00
C ARG A 22 20.57 8.19 15.87
N LYS A 23 21.88 8.43 15.93
CA LYS A 23 22.43 9.78 15.79
C LYS A 23 21.93 10.46 14.51
N TYR A 24 22.05 9.79 13.37
CA TYR A 24 21.59 10.36 12.09
C TYR A 24 20.05 10.45 12.00
N ALA A 25 19.33 9.56 12.63
CA ALA A 25 17.87 9.65 12.69
C ALA A 25 17.41 10.84 13.54
N ASP A 26 18.05 11.08 14.68
CA ASP A 26 17.75 12.22 15.56
C ASP A 26 18.06 13.54 14.84
N GLU A 27 19.24 13.66 14.23
CA GLU A 27 19.62 14.83 13.41
C GLU A 27 18.64 15.06 12.25
N TYR A 28 18.14 14.00 11.61
CA TYR A 28 17.15 14.10 10.55
C TYR A 28 15.80 14.59 11.07
N ILE A 29 15.32 14.05 12.20
CA ILE A 29 14.03 14.42 12.80
C ILE A 29 14.02 15.89 13.22
N GLU A 30 15.12 16.39 13.81
CA GLU A 30 15.27 17.78 14.21
C GLU A 30 15.22 18.77 13.03
N ASN A 31 15.59 18.34 11.84
CA ASN A 31 15.72 19.15 10.63
C ASN A 31 14.63 18.86 9.58
N ILE A 32 13.53 18.20 9.95
CA ILE A 32 12.41 17.98 9.02
C ILE A 32 11.78 19.31 8.64
N ASP A 33 11.68 19.58 7.34
CA ASP A 33 10.96 20.72 6.76
C ASP A 33 9.81 20.20 5.89
N CYS A 34 8.59 20.59 6.24
CA CYS A 34 7.37 20.22 5.52
C CYS A 34 6.84 21.36 4.62
N SER A 35 7.55 22.50 4.49
CA SER A 35 7.06 23.69 3.77
C SER A 35 6.75 23.45 2.29
N GLY A 36 7.47 22.51 1.65
CA GLY A 36 7.30 22.12 0.24
C GLY A 36 6.42 20.88 0.01
N VAL A 37 5.91 20.25 1.07
CA VAL A 37 5.13 19.00 0.95
C VAL A 37 3.72 19.28 0.48
N THR A 38 3.35 18.68 -0.65
CA THR A 38 2.01 18.81 -1.24
C THR A 38 1.34 17.47 -1.54
N GLN A 39 2.09 16.37 -1.47
CA GLN A 39 1.58 15.02 -1.72
C GLN A 39 2.07 14.10 -0.61
N ILE A 40 1.15 13.48 0.10
CA ILE A 40 1.43 12.70 1.31
C ILE A 40 1.02 11.25 1.08
N GLY A 41 1.91 10.32 1.40
CA GLY A 41 1.62 8.89 1.53
C GLY A 41 1.45 8.53 3.00
N LEU A 42 0.46 7.71 3.30
CA LEU A 42 0.15 7.21 4.63
C LEU A 42 0.03 5.69 4.59
N ASP A 43 0.74 5.00 5.46
CA ASP A 43 0.64 3.54 5.61
C ASP A 43 0.84 3.12 7.07
N GLU A 44 0.30 1.95 7.41
CA GLU A 44 0.52 1.32 8.71
C GLU A 44 1.33 0.04 8.56
N THR A 45 2.38 -0.07 9.36
CA THR A 45 3.18 -1.29 9.44
C THR A 45 3.12 -1.90 10.83
N SER A 46 2.94 -3.22 10.91
CA SER A 46 2.97 -3.94 12.17
C SER A 46 4.41 -4.09 12.66
N LYS A 47 4.66 -3.68 13.91
CA LYS A 47 5.96 -3.83 14.56
C LYS A 47 6.10 -5.23 15.17
N LYS A 48 5.17 -5.61 16.04
CA LYS A 48 5.11 -6.93 16.68
C LYS A 48 3.75 -7.10 17.37
N GLY A 49 3.04 -8.17 17.04
CA GLY A 49 1.69 -8.38 17.58
C GLY A 49 0.70 -7.35 17.05
N HIS A 50 0.01 -6.64 17.93
CA HIS A 50 -0.98 -5.61 17.59
C HIS A 50 -0.44 -4.17 17.64
N ASP A 51 0.89 -4.01 17.76
CA ASP A 51 1.51 -2.68 17.71
C ASP A 51 1.71 -2.27 16.24
N TYR A 52 1.05 -1.19 15.85
CA TYR A 52 1.18 -0.59 14.53
C TYR A 52 1.97 0.71 14.62
N ILE A 53 2.77 0.95 13.60
CA ILE A 53 3.42 2.25 13.38
C ILE A 53 2.77 2.86 12.16
N THR A 54 2.19 4.04 12.33
CA THR A 54 1.69 4.87 11.23
C THR A 54 2.85 5.70 10.69
N VAL A 55 3.08 5.62 9.39
CA VAL A 55 4.18 6.32 8.70
C VAL A 55 3.60 7.27 7.69
N PHE A 56 4.13 8.50 7.66
CA PHE A 56 3.79 9.52 6.66
C PHE A 56 5.02 9.85 5.82
N ILE A 57 4.81 9.93 4.52
CA ILE A 57 5.87 10.07 3.53
C ILE A 57 5.54 11.26 2.62
N ASP A 58 6.51 12.11 2.32
CA ASP A 58 6.42 12.99 1.17
C ASP A 58 6.61 12.19 -0.12
N LEU A 59 5.56 12.09 -0.93
CA LEU A 59 5.57 11.28 -2.16
C LEU A 59 6.49 11.84 -3.25
N LYS A 60 6.77 13.15 -3.25
CA LYS A 60 7.66 13.77 -4.24
C LYS A 60 9.11 13.44 -3.99
N THR A 61 9.53 13.44 -2.74
CA THR A 61 10.94 13.20 -2.35
C THR A 61 11.18 11.78 -1.86
N SER A 62 10.12 10.99 -1.66
CA SER A 62 10.16 9.65 -1.05
C SER A 62 10.77 9.65 0.35
N ARG A 63 10.64 10.75 1.10
CA ARG A 63 11.16 10.88 2.46
C ARG A 63 10.08 10.60 3.49
N VAL A 64 10.43 9.85 4.53
CA VAL A 64 9.57 9.73 5.71
C VAL A 64 9.59 11.06 6.45
N ILE A 65 8.43 11.68 6.64
CA ILE A 65 8.28 12.96 7.34
C ILE A 65 7.73 12.81 8.74
N TYR A 66 7.06 11.70 9.04
CA TYR A 66 6.56 11.41 10.39
C TYR A 66 6.37 9.91 10.58
N GLY A 67 6.57 9.43 11.81
CA GLY A 67 6.31 8.04 12.16
C GLY A 67 6.13 7.88 13.66
N LYS A 68 5.00 7.30 14.07
CA LYS A 68 4.69 7.08 15.49
C LYS A 68 3.80 5.85 15.66
N SER A 69 3.96 5.15 16.78
CA SER A 69 3.06 4.05 17.14
C SER A 69 1.66 4.58 17.44
N SER A 70 0.64 3.98 16.80
CA SER A 70 -0.78 4.31 17.00
C SER A 70 -1.09 5.81 16.82
N SER A 71 -0.45 6.46 15.85
CA SER A 71 -0.66 7.89 15.60
C SER A 71 -2.01 8.16 14.93
N THR A 72 -2.61 9.29 15.30
CA THR A 72 -3.79 9.83 14.63
C THR A 72 -3.42 10.80 13.50
N ILE A 73 -4.35 11.02 12.56
CA ILE A 73 -4.17 12.04 11.51
C ILE A 73 -4.04 13.45 12.11
N GLU A 74 -4.73 13.74 13.22
CA GLU A 74 -4.69 15.06 13.88
C GLU A 74 -3.33 15.32 14.55
N GLU A 75 -2.70 14.29 15.15
CA GLU A 75 -1.33 14.40 15.66
C GLU A 75 -0.34 14.68 14.54
N PHE A 76 -0.46 13.99 13.41
CA PHE A 76 0.35 14.27 12.24
C PHE A 76 0.14 15.68 11.70
N LYS A 77 -1.12 16.14 11.57
CA LYS A 77 -1.43 17.50 11.11
C LYS A 77 -0.77 18.55 12.00
N SER A 78 -0.84 18.38 13.33
CA SER A 78 -0.22 19.29 14.28
C SER A 78 1.29 19.35 14.09
N PHE A 79 1.95 18.20 13.96
CA PHE A 79 3.37 18.11 13.64
C PHE A 79 3.68 18.75 12.28
N PHE A 80 2.90 18.43 11.24
CA PHE A 80 3.09 18.94 9.88
C PHE A 80 3.10 20.46 9.82
N VAL A 81 2.15 21.11 10.49
CA VAL A 81 2.06 22.59 10.60
C VAL A 81 3.23 23.14 11.39
N GLN A 82 3.61 22.50 12.49
CA GLN A 82 4.76 22.91 13.32
C GLN A 82 6.08 22.86 12.51
N GLN A 83 6.21 21.93 11.56
CA GLN A 83 7.36 21.82 10.67
C GLN A 83 7.21 22.65 9.37
N GLY A 84 6.40 23.68 9.36
CA GLY A 84 6.25 24.62 8.23
C GLY A 84 5.30 24.17 7.14
N GLY A 85 4.65 23.01 7.29
CA GLY A 85 3.68 22.49 6.32
C GLY A 85 2.41 23.32 6.24
N ASN A 86 1.86 23.48 5.04
CA ASN A 86 0.60 24.18 4.80
C ASN A 86 -0.47 23.18 4.34
N VAL A 87 -1.48 22.96 5.20
CA VAL A 87 -2.57 22.00 4.96
C VAL A 87 -3.38 22.33 3.70
N GLU A 88 -3.53 23.62 3.37
CA GLU A 88 -4.27 24.07 2.18
C GLU A 88 -3.53 23.78 0.86
N LYS A 89 -2.21 23.57 0.92
CA LYS A 89 -1.38 23.24 -0.24
C LYS A 89 -1.27 21.73 -0.50
N VAL A 90 -1.78 20.91 0.41
CA VAL A 90 -1.79 19.44 0.20
C VAL A 90 -2.85 19.10 -0.86
N THR A 91 -2.40 18.61 -2.00
CA THR A 91 -3.25 18.28 -3.15
C THR A 91 -3.70 16.83 -3.14
N ASP A 92 -2.85 15.92 -2.69
CA ASP A 92 -3.10 14.49 -2.76
C ASP A 92 -2.66 13.80 -1.47
N VAL A 93 -3.49 12.88 -0.97
CA VAL A 93 -3.12 11.98 0.13
C VAL A 93 -3.42 10.54 -0.28
N THR A 94 -2.38 9.71 -0.29
CA THR A 94 -2.51 8.28 -0.58
C THR A 94 -2.58 7.50 0.72
N CYS A 95 -3.57 6.64 0.87
CA CYS A 95 -3.75 5.79 2.06
C CYS A 95 -4.42 4.46 1.71
N ASP A 96 -4.53 3.57 2.69
CA ASP A 96 -5.40 2.41 2.59
C ASP A 96 -6.89 2.80 2.62
N MET A 97 -7.78 1.84 2.45
CA MET A 97 -9.23 2.05 2.44
C MET A 97 -9.84 2.06 3.85
N SER A 98 -9.07 2.39 4.89
CA SER A 98 -9.56 2.52 6.26
C SER A 98 -10.54 3.70 6.38
N MET A 99 -11.69 3.46 7.00
CA MET A 99 -12.68 4.50 7.28
C MET A 99 -12.11 5.58 8.20
N GLY A 100 -11.28 5.17 9.19
CA GLY A 100 -10.64 6.10 10.13
C GLY A 100 -9.69 7.06 9.42
N PHE A 101 -8.82 6.54 8.53
CA PHE A 101 -7.93 7.38 7.75
C PHE A 101 -8.68 8.28 6.79
N THR A 102 -9.65 7.75 6.06
CA THR A 102 -10.46 8.54 5.12
C THR A 102 -11.15 9.71 5.81
N SER A 103 -11.77 9.49 6.97
CA SER A 103 -12.44 10.54 7.73
C SER A 103 -11.45 11.56 8.31
N GLY A 104 -10.36 11.07 8.90
CA GLY A 104 -9.31 11.93 9.46
C GLY A 104 -8.65 12.82 8.41
N ILE A 105 -8.32 12.25 7.23
CA ILE A 105 -7.71 12.99 6.12
C ILE A 105 -8.64 14.09 5.62
N LYS A 106 -9.94 13.82 5.42
CA LYS A 106 -10.92 14.83 4.99
C LYS A 106 -11.02 16.01 5.97
N THR A 107 -10.89 15.73 7.26
CA THR A 107 -10.92 16.77 8.29
C THR A 107 -9.61 17.56 8.37
N ALA A 108 -8.48 16.86 8.25
CA ALA A 108 -7.17 17.47 8.40
C ALA A 108 -6.72 18.25 7.15
N PHE A 109 -7.05 17.74 5.96
CA PHE A 109 -6.62 18.26 4.65
C PHE A 109 -7.83 18.42 3.72
N PRO A 110 -8.67 19.45 3.90
CA PRO A 110 -9.98 19.55 3.26
C PRO A 110 -9.92 19.67 1.73
N ASN A 111 -8.81 20.19 1.19
CA ASN A 111 -8.65 20.43 -0.25
C ASN A 111 -7.99 19.25 -1.00
N CYS A 112 -7.57 18.20 -0.29
CA CYS A 112 -6.85 17.10 -0.91
C CYS A 112 -7.77 16.10 -1.62
N ARG A 113 -7.23 15.47 -2.67
CA ARG A 113 -7.78 14.25 -3.24
C ARG A 113 -7.27 13.05 -2.44
N ILE A 114 -8.16 12.15 -2.06
CA ILE A 114 -7.77 10.89 -1.44
C ILE A 114 -7.58 9.85 -2.53
N ILE A 115 -6.40 9.24 -2.58
CA ILE A 115 -6.03 8.20 -3.53
C ILE A 115 -5.82 6.91 -2.73
N TYR A 116 -6.63 5.90 -3.01
CA TYR A 116 -6.47 4.62 -2.33
C TYR A 116 -5.33 3.80 -2.92
N ASP A 117 -4.51 3.22 -2.04
CA ASP A 117 -3.39 2.37 -2.44
C ASP A 117 -3.86 1.19 -3.31
N LYS A 118 -3.23 1.08 -4.48
CA LYS A 118 -3.45 0.02 -5.46
C LYS A 118 -3.42 -1.38 -4.85
N PHE A 119 -2.46 -1.65 -3.95
CA PHE A 119 -2.32 -2.96 -3.34
C PHE A 119 -3.58 -3.35 -2.56
N HIS A 120 -4.08 -2.44 -1.73
CA HIS A 120 -5.27 -2.66 -0.91
C HIS A 120 -6.53 -2.81 -1.75
N VAL A 121 -6.70 -1.98 -2.80
CA VAL A 121 -7.83 -2.11 -3.74
C VAL A 121 -7.80 -3.46 -4.45
N ILE A 122 -6.65 -3.86 -5.02
CA ILE A 122 -6.53 -5.14 -5.73
C ILE A 122 -6.68 -6.34 -4.79
N LYS A 123 -6.29 -6.22 -3.52
CA LYS A 123 -6.55 -7.25 -2.51
C LYS A 123 -8.06 -7.50 -2.36
N ILE A 124 -8.88 -6.45 -2.20
CA ILE A 124 -10.34 -6.56 -2.09
C ILE A 124 -10.95 -7.16 -3.37
N VAL A 125 -10.48 -6.71 -4.53
CA VAL A 125 -10.94 -7.25 -5.82
C VAL A 125 -10.60 -8.75 -5.94
N ASN A 126 -9.41 -9.17 -5.52
CA ASN A 126 -9.04 -10.59 -5.48
C ASN A 126 -9.93 -11.40 -4.54
N GLU A 127 -10.26 -10.87 -3.37
CA GLU A 127 -11.18 -11.51 -2.42
C GLU A 127 -12.58 -11.68 -3.03
N ALA A 128 -13.10 -10.65 -3.72
CA ALA A 128 -14.38 -10.73 -4.43
C ALA A 128 -14.36 -11.80 -5.53
N VAL A 129 -13.31 -11.87 -6.34
CA VAL A 129 -13.14 -12.94 -7.36
C VAL A 129 -13.14 -14.32 -6.71
N ASP A 130 -12.42 -14.49 -5.59
CA ASP A 130 -12.39 -15.79 -4.88
C ASP A 130 -13.75 -16.16 -4.27
N GLN A 131 -14.53 -15.19 -3.80
CA GLN A 131 -15.89 -15.43 -3.32
C GLN A 131 -16.82 -15.91 -4.45
N VAL A 132 -16.77 -15.27 -5.63
CA VAL A 132 -17.52 -15.72 -6.82
C VAL A 132 -17.11 -17.14 -7.20
N ARG A 133 -15.79 -17.40 -7.25
CA ARG A 133 -15.27 -18.74 -7.55
C ARG A 133 -15.75 -19.80 -6.55
N LYS A 134 -15.71 -19.51 -5.25
CA LYS A 134 -16.17 -20.43 -4.20
C LYS A 134 -17.67 -20.76 -4.36
N LYS A 135 -18.50 -19.77 -4.65
CA LYS A 135 -19.94 -19.98 -4.90
C LYS A 135 -20.16 -20.83 -6.15
N GLU A 136 -19.46 -20.54 -7.24
CA GLU A 136 -19.60 -21.27 -8.50
C GLU A 136 -19.05 -22.71 -8.42
N LEU A 137 -18.02 -22.97 -7.56
CA LEU A 137 -17.46 -24.28 -7.34
C LEU A 137 -18.48 -25.31 -6.81
N ILE A 138 -19.53 -24.84 -6.15
CA ILE A 138 -20.61 -25.73 -5.63
C ILE A 138 -21.32 -26.41 -6.79
N THR A 139 -21.60 -25.67 -7.85
CA THR A 139 -22.34 -26.14 -9.03
C THR A 139 -21.44 -26.58 -10.17
N ASN A 140 -20.21 -26.05 -10.25
CA ASN A 140 -19.28 -26.34 -11.34
C ASN A 140 -17.93 -26.84 -10.80
N LYS A 141 -17.70 -28.15 -10.89
CA LYS A 141 -16.46 -28.80 -10.41
C LYS A 141 -15.24 -28.55 -11.31
N GLU A 142 -15.42 -28.06 -12.54
CA GLU A 142 -14.32 -27.75 -13.49
C GLU A 142 -13.34 -26.69 -12.94
N ILE A 143 -13.82 -25.84 -12.04
CA ILE A 143 -12.97 -24.80 -11.43
C ILE A 143 -12.31 -25.25 -10.11
N LYS A 144 -12.40 -26.54 -9.75
CA LYS A 144 -11.70 -27.08 -8.58
C LYS A 144 -10.18 -26.94 -8.77
N GLY A 145 -9.49 -26.46 -7.74
CA GLY A 145 -8.03 -26.26 -7.76
C GLY A 145 -7.53 -25.07 -8.59
N THR A 146 -8.43 -24.24 -9.13
CA THR A 146 -8.06 -23.14 -10.03
C THR A 146 -7.87 -21.79 -9.35
N LYS A 147 -7.90 -21.72 -8.00
CA LYS A 147 -7.81 -20.46 -7.23
C LYS A 147 -6.71 -19.52 -7.75
N TYR A 148 -5.49 -20.00 -7.83
CA TYR A 148 -4.34 -19.18 -8.20
C TYR A 148 -4.28 -18.81 -9.68
N ILE A 149 -5.06 -19.46 -10.55
CA ILE A 149 -5.20 -19.07 -11.95
C ILE A 149 -5.94 -17.74 -12.06
N TRP A 150 -6.94 -17.52 -11.21
CA TRP A 150 -7.77 -16.33 -11.18
C TRP A 150 -7.16 -15.19 -10.36
N LEU A 151 -6.39 -15.51 -9.32
CA LEU A 151 -5.89 -14.50 -8.37
C LEU A 151 -4.51 -13.95 -8.74
N LYS A 152 -3.64 -14.74 -9.38
CA LYS A 152 -2.33 -14.27 -9.84
C LYS A 152 -2.45 -13.20 -10.93
N ASN A 153 -1.41 -12.37 -11.04
CA ASN A 153 -1.23 -11.54 -12.22
C ASN A 153 -0.89 -12.42 -13.43
N LYS A 154 -1.34 -12.03 -14.62
CA LYS A 154 -1.15 -12.81 -15.85
C LYS A 154 0.32 -13.13 -16.11
N SER A 155 1.22 -12.17 -15.84
CA SER A 155 2.68 -12.33 -15.96
C SER A 155 3.28 -13.38 -15.01
N ASN A 156 2.57 -13.74 -13.93
CA ASN A 156 3.05 -14.68 -12.92
C ASN A 156 2.44 -16.08 -13.07
N LEU A 157 1.71 -16.31 -14.15
CA LEU A 157 1.16 -17.63 -14.47
C LEU A 157 2.24 -18.53 -15.08
N THR A 158 2.24 -19.80 -14.68
CA THR A 158 3.04 -20.82 -15.39
C THR A 158 2.40 -21.15 -16.72
N LYS A 159 3.17 -21.68 -17.70
CA LYS A 159 2.65 -22.13 -19.00
C LYS A 159 1.45 -23.10 -18.88
N LYS A 160 1.47 -23.97 -17.84
CA LYS A 160 0.34 -24.87 -17.55
C LYS A 160 -0.89 -24.10 -17.10
N GLN A 161 -0.71 -23.11 -16.22
CA GLN A 161 -1.80 -22.25 -15.72
C GLN A 161 -2.39 -21.39 -16.84
N GLU A 162 -1.57 -20.86 -17.74
CA GLU A 162 -2.04 -20.10 -18.90
C GLU A 162 -2.92 -20.94 -19.83
N LYS A 163 -2.48 -22.15 -20.19
CA LYS A 163 -3.30 -23.07 -21.01
C LYS A 163 -4.64 -23.38 -20.32
N GLN A 164 -4.62 -23.60 -19.01
CA GLN A 164 -5.83 -23.85 -18.25
C GLN A 164 -6.73 -22.61 -18.19
N LEU A 165 -6.19 -21.39 -18.02
CA LEU A 165 -6.94 -20.15 -18.08
C LEU A 165 -7.60 -19.96 -19.44
N GLN A 166 -6.89 -20.21 -20.54
CA GLN A 166 -7.44 -20.15 -21.91
C GLN A 166 -8.61 -21.12 -22.11
N ARG A 167 -8.51 -22.35 -21.56
CA ARG A 167 -9.62 -23.31 -21.60
C ARG A 167 -10.83 -22.80 -20.82
N LEU A 168 -10.59 -22.36 -19.58
CA LEU A 168 -11.65 -21.88 -18.69
C LEU A 168 -12.30 -20.58 -19.18
N SER A 169 -11.56 -19.71 -19.85
CA SER A 169 -12.08 -18.45 -20.39
C SER A 169 -13.09 -18.62 -21.53
N LYS A 170 -13.08 -19.80 -22.21
CA LYS A 170 -14.06 -20.16 -23.23
C LYS A 170 -15.37 -20.69 -22.64
N MET A 171 -15.39 -20.99 -21.35
CA MET A 171 -16.58 -21.45 -20.63
C MET A 171 -17.37 -20.25 -20.12
N ASN A 172 -18.69 -20.36 -20.09
CA ASN A 172 -19.55 -19.32 -19.53
C ASN A 172 -19.55 -19.37 -17.99
N LEU A 173 -18.44 -18.91 -17.40
CA LEU A 173 -18.21 -18.93 -15.96
C LEU A 173 -18.42 -17.54 -15.34
N LYS A 174 -19.16 -17.46 -14.24
CA LYS A 174 -19.26 -16.24 -13.42
C LYS A 174 -17.88 -15.81 -12.90
N THR A 175 -17.02 -16.77 -12.52
CA THR A 175 -15.63 -16.54 -12.14
C THR A 175 -14.84 -15.90 -13.27
N GLY A 176 -15.05 -16.34 -14.53
CA GLY A 176 -14.43 -15.72 -15.70
C GLY A 176 -14.83 -14.27 -15.90
N THR A 177 -16.10 -13.93 -15.65
CA THR A 177 -16.57 -12.54 -15.69
C THR A 177 -15.95 -11.70 -14.58
N ALA A 178 -15.95 -12.20 -13.34
CA ALA A 178 -15.29 -11.52 -12.22
C ALA A 178 -13.80 -11.30 -12.47
N TYR A 179 -13.11 -12.26 -13.09
CA TYR A 179 -11.71 -12.14 -13.47
C TYR A 179 -11.48 -11.04 -14.53
N ARG A 180 -12.35 -10.91 -15.55
CA ARG A 180 -12.25 -9.82 -16.53
C ARG A 180 -12.43 -8.45 -15.88
N LEU A 181 -13.38 -8.32 -14.94
CA LEU A 181 -13.56 -7.08 -14.16
C LEU A 181 -12.34 -6.75 -13.32
N LYS A 182 -11.70 -7.75 -12.69
CA LYS A 182 -10.41 -7.58 -12.00
C LYS A 182 -9.35 -7.02 -12.94
N LEU A 183 -9.19 -7.57 -14.16
CA LEU A 183 -8.20 -7.09 -15.12
C LEU A 183 -8.48 -5.63 -15.50
N ALA A 184 -9.74 -5.30 -15.82
CA ALA A 184 -10.11 -3.92 -16.13
C ALA A 184 -9.80 -2.96 -14.98
N MET A 185 -10.02 -3.38 -13.72
CA MET A 185 -9.66 -2.59 -12.54
C MET A 185 -8.14 -2.41 -12.40
N GLN A 186 -7.36 -3.44 -12.73
CA GLN A 186 -5.90 -3.35 -12.75
C GLN A 186 -5.40 -2.38 -13.82
N ASP A 187 -6.05 -2.37 -14.98
CA ASP A 187 -5.70 -1.49 -16.11
C ASP A 187 -5.91 -0.02 -15.76
N ILE A 188 -6.95 0.33 -14.98
CA ILE A 188 -7.18 1.71 -14.49
C ILE A 188 -5.94 2.24 -13.76
N TYR A 189 -5.31 1.42 -12.90
CA TYR A 189 -4.10 1.80 -12.17
C TYR A 189 -2.81 1.78 -13.01
N SER A 190 -2.87 1.29 -14.24
CA SER A 190 -1.73 1.31 -15.18
C SER A 190 -1.83 2.45 -16.20
N LEU A 191 -2.97 3.11 -16.28
CA LEU A 191 -3.12 4.33 -17.07
C LEU A 191 -2.24 5.41 -16.42
N SER A 192 -1.21 5.84 -17.14
CA SER A 192 -0.54 7.10 -16.82
C SER A 192 -1.60 8.20 -17.03
N PHE A 193 -2.00 8.86 -15.97
CA PHE A 193 -2.72 10.11 -16.12
C PHE A 193 -1.75 11.07 -16.82
N ILE A 194 -1.95 11.24 -18.13
CA ILE A 194 -1.31 12.32 -18.88
C ILE A 194 -1.85 13.59 -18.23
N GLN A 195 -0.98 14.29 -17.54
CA GLN A 195 -1.23 15.63 -17.03
C GLN A 195 -1.30 16.62 -18.18
#